data_91567c5f35c45252328efb673760d90f
#
_entry.id   91567c5f35c45252328efb673760d90f
#
_cell.length_a   1.000
_cell.length_b   1.000
_cell.length_c   1.000
_cell.angle_alpha   90.00
_cell.angle_beta   90.00
_cell.angle_gamma   90.00
#
_symmetry.space_group_name_H-M   'P 1'
#
loop_
_entity.id
_entity.type
_entity.pdbx_description
1 polymer ?
#
loop_
_entity_poly.entity_id
_entity_poly.type
_entity_poly.pdbx_seq_one_letter_code
_entity_poly.pdbx_strand_id
1 'polypeptide(L)'
;MPLWLLPLVMPCASEGVLIPILFGQKVSIWNAPGMTMPSRVEVRVPVRVDLAGGWTDVQPYTSDYGGEVVNFTINKYIKCTMEQDNEGKKKIEYSSDVPTGSGLGTSGAMNVGLIATIAGKNKTPEDIAELAFRFEELLENKGGRQDQWASAKGGFNHLLFIGDEVESLPFEPMRSAKNWLHKHFVIFFSGIEHNSGELHKDIWHRYKNGDEEVLEGLHCIRKAARIMANGLQQDRREMVVESLREVCRGVDMMNPQIHEPFLPVIQPLLDSKKVMAWKALGAGGGGSVGLLCSANNKETVVQAIKEKGWKNIEWEYDDLGIIVEKKK
;
A
#
# COMPACT_ATOMS: atom_id res chain seq x y z
N MET A 1 18.49 24.08 -9.95
CA MET A 1 17.51 23.54 -10.93
C MET A 1 17.57 22.04 -10.83
N PRO A 2 16.55 21.35 -10.34
CA PRO A 2 16.57 19.89 -10.22
C PRO A 2 16.30 19.24 -11.56
N LEU A 3 17.13 18.27 -11.91
CA LEU A 3 17.19 17.50 -13.18
C LEU A 3 16.10 16.39 -13.29
N TRP A 4 14.88 16.66 -12.88
CA TRP A 4 13.80 15.63 -12.82
C TRP A 4 12.73 15.76 -13.92
N LEU A 5 13.02 16.43 -15.02
CA LEU A 5 12.11 16.71 -16.12
C LEU A 5 12.68 16.19 -17.46
N LEU A 6 12.95 14.89 -17.56
CA LEU A 6 13.10 14.25 -18.88
C LEU A 6 11.90 13.33 -19.11
N PRO A 7 11.13 13.54 -20.18
CA PRO A 7 10.07 12.61 -20.57
C PRO A 7 10.68 11.30 -21.08
N LEU A 8 10.33 10.18 -20.46
CA LEU A 8 10.68 8.86 -20.99
C LEU A 8 9.81 8.57 -22.21
N VAL A 9 10.42 8.50 -23.36
CA VAL A 9 9.80 8.00 -24.60
C VAL A 9 10.10 6.52 -24.70
N MET A 10 9.10 5.65 -24.48
CA MET A 10 9.22 4.24 -24.83
C MET A 10 8.81 4.04 -26.29
N PRO A 11 9.67 3.45 -27.13
CA PRO A 11 9.27 3.05 -28.47
C PRO A 11 8.44 1.76 -28.38
N CYS A 12 7.13 1.87 -28.46
CA CYS A 12 6.31 0.75 -28.92
C CYS A 12 6.33 0.77 -30.43
N ALA A 13 6.40 -0.39 -31.08
CA ALA A 13 6.74 -0.59 -32.51
C ALA A 13 5.87 0.14 -33.56
N SER A 14 5.11 1.15 -33.20
CA SER A 14 4.44 2.08 -34.11
C SER A 14 4.02 3.43 -33.51
N GLU A 15 4.06 3.67 -32.19
CA GLU A 15 3.62 4.97 -31.62
C GLU A 15 4.22 5.26 -30.26
N GLY A 16 4.74 6.47 -30.04
CA GLY A 16 5.35 6.89 -28.80
C GLY A 16 4.31 7.22 -27.71
N VAL A 17 4.46 6.64 -26.53
CA VAL A 17 3.66 6.93 -25.33
C VAL A 17 4.51 7.74 -24.36
N LEU A 18 4.09 8.98 -24.06
CA LEU A 18 4.67 9.83 -23.03
C LEU A 18 3.85 9.71 -21.75
N ILE A 19 4.44 9.22 -20.66
CA ILE A 19 3.78 9.13 -19.37
C ILE A 19 4.54 9.96 -18.33
N PRO A 20 4.07 11.16 -17.96
CA PRO A 20 4.58 11.87 -16.80
C PRO A 20 3.84 11.42 -15.54
N ILE A 21 4.60 11.06 -14.51
CA ILE A 21 4.09 10.58 -13.22
C ILE A 21 4.18 11.71 -12.20
N LEU A 22 3.15 12.56 -12.13
CA LEU A 22 2.97 13.48 -11.01
C LEU A 22 1.47 13.71 -10.78
N PHE A 23 1.04 13.73 -9.53
CA PHE A 23 -0.33 14.07 -9.15
C PHE A 23 -0.74 15.42 -9.74
N GLY A 24 -1.86 15.43 -10.45
CA GLY A 24 -2.44 16.64 -11.06
C GLY A 24 -2.02 16.93 -12.50
N GLN A 25 -1.21 16.10 -13.16
CA GLN A 25 -0.86 16.29 -14.57
C GLN A 25 -1.76 15.50 -15.53
N LYS A 26 -2.07 16.12 -16.66
CA LYS A 26 -2.86 15.53 -17.77
C LYS A 26 -1.91 14.88 -18.76
N VAL A 27 -2.09 13.58 -18.98
CA VAL A 27 -1.32 12.81 -19.97
C VAL A 27 -2.14 12.64 -21.24
N SER A 28 -1.56 12.89 -22.41
CA SER A 28 -2.20 12.67 -23.70
C SER A 28 -1.47 11.57 -24.48
N ILE A 29 -2.21 10.54 -24.88
CA ILE A 29 -1.74 9.40 -25.67
C ILE A 29 -2.38 9.49 -27.07
N TRP A 30 -1.59 9.38 -28.15
CA TRP A 30 -2.08 9.42 -29.53
C TRP A 30 -2.19 8.02 -30.12
N ASN A 31 -3.32 7.72 -30.79
CA ASN A 31 -3.47 6.53 -31.64
C ASN A 31 -3.57 6.97 -33.12
N ALA A 32 -3.31 6.04 -34.04
CA ALA A 32 -3.42 6.27 -35.48
C ALA A 32 -4.82 6.73 -35.94
N PRO A 33 -4.93 7.51 -37.01
CA PRO A 33 -6.19 8.15 -37.41
C PRO A 33 -7.21 7.14 -37.92
N GLY A 34 -8.25 6.93 -37.14
CA GLY A 34 -9.53 6.33 -37.52
C GLY A 34 -10.58 7.00 -36.64
N MET A 35 -11.78 7.32 -37.22
CA MET A 35 -12.86 7.85 -36.41
C MET A 35 -13.22 6.86 -35.30
N THR A 36 -12.78 7.17 -34.08
CA THR A 36 -13.13 6.41 -32.86
C THR A 36 -14.27 7.10 -32.15
N MET A 37 -15.26 6.34 -31.68
CA MET A 37 -16.33 6.92 -30.86
C MET A 37 -15.76 7.41 -29.55
N PRO A 38 -16.18 8.60 -29.07
CA PRO A 38 -15.77 9.07 -27.74
C PRO A 38 -16.10 8.03 -26.69
N SER A 39 -15.16 7.76 -25.83
CA SER A 39 -15.36 6.77 -24.76
C SER A 39 -14.73 7.27 -23.47
N ARG A 40 -15.37 6.92 -22.35
CA ARG A 40 -14.87 7.20 -21.01
C ARG A 40 -14.79 5.91 -20.21
N VAL A 41 -13.64 5.67 -19.61
CA VAL A 41 -13.43 4.57 -18.69
C VAL A 41 -13.09 5.16 -17.33
N GLU A 42 -13.84 4.78 -16.31
CA GLU A 42 -13.56 5.11 -14.91
C GLU A 42 -13.15 3.85 -14.17
N VAL A 43 -12.06 3.92 -13.45
CA VAL A 43 -11.55 2.84 -12.61
C VAL A 43 -11.41 3.35 -11.19
N ARG A 44 -11.93 2.59 -10.22
CA ARG A 44 -11.70 2.82 -8.79
C ARG A 44 -10.89 1.67 -8.23
N VAL A 45 -9.85 2.00 -7.51
CA VAL A 45 -8.91 1.04 -6.92
C VAL A 45 -8.78 1.36 -5.43
N PRO A 46 -9.11 0.44 -4.52
CA PRO A 46 -9.00 0.67 -3.09
C PRO A 46 -7.54 0.74 -2.67
N VAL A 47 -7.26 1.54 -1.65
CA VAL A 47 -5.95 1.52 -0.98
C VAL A 47 -5.93 0.43 0.08
N ARG A 48 -4.73 0.00 0.47
CA ARG A 48 -4.52 -1.09 1.43
C ARG A 48 -3.99 -0.61 2.77
N VAL A 49 -4.31 -1.38 3.80
CA VAL A 49 -3.71 -1.32 5.13
C VAL A 49 -2.84 -2.56 5.32
N ASP A 50 -1.53 -2.38 5.42
CA ASP A 50 -0.59 -3.44 5.74
C ASP A 50 -0.64 -3.71 7.25
N LEU A 51 -1.14 -4.89 7.65
CA LEU A 51 -1.20 -5.30 9.06
C LEU A 51 0.11 -5.89 9.54
N ALA A 52 0.73 -6.73 8.73
CA ALA A 52 2.00 -7.37 9.08
C ALA A 52 2.70 -7.90 7.83
N GLY A 53 4.02 -7.95 7.86
CA GLY A 53 4.81 -8.55 6.80
C GLY A 53 5.38 -7.59 5.78
N GLY A 54 4.89 -6.36 5.68
CA GLY A 54 5.48 -5.35 4.80
C GLY A 54 6.98 -5.20 5.04
N TRP A 55 7.75 -4.85 4.03
CA TRP A 55 9.20 -4.98 3.85
C TRP A 55 9.64 -6.35 3.33
N THR A 56 9.00 -7.45 3.73
CA THR A 56 9.44 -8.79 3.34
C THR A 56 9.02 -9.18 1.91
N ASP A 57 8.20 -8.38 1.27
CA ASP A 57 7.74 -8.52 -0.12
C ASP A 57 8.68 -7.87 -1.15
N VAL A 58 9.89 -7.46 -0.73
CA VAL A 58 10.89 -6.74 -1.56
C VAL A 58 12.09 -7.64 -1.89
N GLN A 59 12.57 -7.55 -3.12
CA GLN A 59 13.87 -8.13 -3.51
C GLN A 59 15.03 -7.36 -2.81
N PRO A 60 16.08 -8.07 -2.33
CA PRO A 60 16.40 -9.49 -2.55
C PRO A 60 15.81 -10.47 -1.52
N TYR A 61 15.15 -9.99 -0.45
CA TYR A 61 14.68 -10.84 0.65
C TYR A 61 13.70 -11.94 0.17
N THR A 62 12.84 -11.64 -0.81
CA THR A 62 11.91 -12.63 -1.39
C THR A 62 12.63 -13.78 -2.07
N SER A 63 13.77 -13.53 -2.70
CA SER A 63 14.60 -14.57 -3.33
C SER A 63 15.39 -15.38 -2.31
N ASP A 64 15.88 -14.73 -1.24
CA ASP A 64 16.76 -15.38 -0.29
C ASP A 64 15.97 -16.24 0.72
N TYR A 65 14.82 -15.75 1.20
CA TYR A 65 14.07 -16.36 2.31
C TYR A 65 12.58 -16.51 2.04
N GLY A 66 12.06 -15.85 1.01
CA GLY A 66 10.62 -15.69 0.80
C GLY A 66 10.00 -14.65 1.75
N GLY A 67 9.00 -13.94 1.28
CA GLY A 67 8.23 -12.95 2.04
C GLY A 67 6.84 -13.46 2.41
N GLU A 68 6.21 -12.82 3.40
CA GLU A 68 4.84 -13.14 3.82
C GLU A 68 4.16 -11.87 4.34
N VAL A 69 3.00 -11.52 3.79
CA VAL A 69 2.28 -10.30 4.13
C VAL A 69 0.80 -10.58 4.38
N VAL A 70 0.26 -9.93 5.41
CA VAL A 70 -1.18 -9.87 5.68
C VAL A 70 -1.64 -8.41 5.62
N ASN A 71 -2.57 -8.14 4.73
CA ASN A 71 -3.16 -6.81 4.56
C ASN A 71 -4.67 -6.89 4.29
N PHE A 72 -5.33 -5.74 4.28
CA PHE A 72 -6.70 -5.60 3.81
C PHE A 72 -6.91 -4.27 3.10
N THR A 73 -7.95 -4.18 2.27
CA THR A 73 -8.31 -2.96 1.58
C THR A 73 -9.45 -2.21 2.26
N ILE A 74 -9.48 -0.90 2.07
CA ILE A 74 -10.46 0.01 2.66
C ILE A 74 -11.17 0.84 1.59
N ASN A 75 -12.35 1.36 1.93
CA ASN A 75 -13.19 2.20 1.07
C ASN A 75 -12.62 3.62 0.83
N LYS A 76 -11.33 3.70 0.62
CA LYS A 76 -10.60 4.88 0.13
C LYS A 76 -9.94 4.51 -1.17
N TYR A 77 -10.15 5.34 -2.19
CA TYR A 77 -9.85 4.94 -3.56
C TYR A 77 -8.88 5.90 -4.23
N ILE A 78 -8.06 5.33 -5.08
CA ILE A 78 -7.51 6.01 -6.22
C ILE A 78 -8.50 5.86 -7.38
N LYS A 79 -8.91 6.98 -7.97
CA LYS A 79 -9.79 7.00 -9.12
C LYS A 79 -8.98 7.41 -10.34
N CYS A 80 -9.05 6.60 -11.38
CA CYS A 80 -8.39 6.83 -12.65
C CYS A 80 -9.47 6.96 -13.74
N THR A 81 -9.47 8.05 -14.46
CA THR A 81 -10.40 8.30 -15.56
C THR A 81 -9.62 8.43 -16.86
N MET A 82 -9.95 7.65 -17.86
CA MET A 82 -9.45 7.80 -19.22
C MET A 82 -10.58 8.26 -20.14
N GLU A 83 -10.37 9.37 -20.82
CA GLU A 83 -11.25 9.88 -21.87
C GLU A 83 -10.55 9.78 -23.22
N GLN A 84 -11.26 9.33 -24.25
CA GLN A 84 -10.81 9.30 -25.62
C GLN A 84 -11.74 10.20 -26.45
N ASP A 85 -11.16 11.12 -27.22
CA ASP A 85 -11.92 11.98 -28.13
C ASP A 85 -12.17 11.32 -29.50
N ASN A 86 -12.85 12.05 -30.38
CA ASN A 86 -13.16 11.59 -31.75
C ASN A 86 -11.92 11.41 -32.64
N GLU A 87 -10.79 12.01 -32.24
CA GLU A 87 -9.50 11.94 -32.95
C GLU A 87 -8.64 10.79 -32.42
N GLY A 88 -9.13 10.04 -31.42
CA GLY A 88 -8.42 8.93 -30.78
C GLY A 88 -7.45 9.36 -29.69
N LYS A 89 -7.35 10.66 -29.38
CA LYS A 89 -6.47 11.18 -28.32
C LYS A 89 -7.03 10.79 -26.96
N LYS A 90 -6.18 10.24 -26.13
CA LYS A 90 -6.53 9.79 -24.77
C LYS A 90 -5.97 10.75 -23.72
N LYS A 91 -6.80 11.06 -22.74
CA LYS A 91 -6.46 11.85 -21.57
C LYS A 91 -6.71 11.01 -20.32
N ILE A 92 -5.73 10.94 -19.42
CA ILE A 92 -5.84 10.22 -18.15
C ILE A 92 -5.76 11.22 -17.00
N GLU A 93 -6.69 11.11 -16.06
CA GLU A 93 -6.76 11.92 -14.86
C GLU A 93 -6.85 11.02 -13.62
N TYR A 94 -6.20 11.46 -12.54
CA TYR A 94 -6.24 10.78 -11.25
C TYR A 94 -6.81 11.66 -10.17
N SER A 95 -7.54 11.05 -9.24
CA SER A 95 -7.88 11.64 -7.94
C SER A 95 -7.70 10.61 -6.82
N SER A 96 -7.51 11.08 -5.60
CA SER A 96 -7.28 10.24 -4.43
C SER A 96 -8.17 10.68 -3.28
N ASP A 97 -8.78 9.71 -2.58
CA ASP A 97 -9.56 9.95 -1.37
C ASP A 97 -8.66 10.09 -0.11
N VAL A 98 -7.35 9.81 -0.24
CA VAL A 98 -6.36 9.93 0.83
C VAL A 98 -5.18 10.82 0.41
N PRO A 99 -4.45 11.43 1.36
CA PRO A 99 -3.29 12.25 1.02
C PRO A 99 -2.20 11.46 0.28
N THR A 100 -1.46 12.16 -0.58
CA THR A 100 -0.23 11.62 -1.17
C THR A 100 0.79 11.33 -0.06
N GLY A 101 1.53 10.24 -0.19
CA GLY A 101 2.48 9.82 0.84
C GLY A 101 1.80 9.28 2.12
N SER A 102 0.52 8.91 2.04
CA SER A 102 -0.22 8.38 3.20
C SER A 102 0.31 7.05 3.75
N GLY A 103 1.18 6.34 3.02
CA GLY A 103 1.64 5.01 3.43
C GLY A 103 0.58 3.90 3.24
N LEU A 104 -0.54 4.21 2.56
CA LEU A 104 -1.64 3.27 2.31
C LEU A 104 -1.56 2.59 0.93
N GLY A 105 -0.40 2.51 0.31
CA GLY A 105 -0.22 1.88 -1.00
C GLY A 105 -0.76 2.70 -2.17
N THR A 106 -0.83 4.02 -2.03
CA THR A 106 -1.39 4.91 -3.05
C THR A 106 -0.65 4.85 -4.39
N SER A 107 0.67 4.65 -4.39
CA SER A 107 1.48 4.49 -5.62
C SER A 107 1.08 3.23 -6.36
N GLY A 108 1.09 2.08 -5.69
CA GLY A 108 0.68 0.80 -6.27
C GLY A 108 -0.77 0.85 -6.79
N ALA A 109 -1.70 1.43 -6.01
CA ALA A 109 -3.08 1.60 -6.43
C ALA A 109 -3.24 2.51 -7.68
N MET A 110 -2.39 3.56 -7.81
CA MET A 110 -2.35 4.38 -9.04
C MET A 110 -1.96 3.57 -10.26
N ASN A 111 -0.91 2.77 -10.15
CA ASN A 111 -0.42 1.97 -11.28
C ASN A 111 -1.40 0.85 -11.64
N VAL A 112 -2.04 0.23 -10.63
CA VAL A 112 -3.17 -0.69 -10.84
C VAL A 112 -4.30 0.00 -11.59
N GLY A 113 -4.69 1.22 -11.19
CA GLY A 113 -5.71 2.02 -11.87
C GLY A 113 -5.35 2.32 -13.33
N LEU A 114 -4.10 2.69 -13.60
CA LEU A 114 -3.62 2.94 -14.96
C LEU A 114 -3.72 1.68 -15.83
N ILE A 115 -3.16 0.58 -15.36
CA ILE A 115 -3.16 -0.69 -16.10
C ILE A 115 -4.60 -1.18 -16.32
N ALA A 116 -5.46 -1.13 -15.29
CA ALA A 116 -6.87 -1.52 -15.41
C ALA A 116 -7.65 -0.65 -16.41
N THR A 117 -7.32 0.64 -16.48
CA THR A 117 -7.92 1.58 -17.44
C THR A 117 -7.58 1.20 -18.89
N ILE A 118 -6.34 0.78 -19.12
CA ILE A 118 -5.85 0.37 -20.46
C ILE A 118 -6.31 -1.05 -20.79
N ALA A 119 -6.15 -2.01 -19.90
CA ALA A 119 -6.48 -3.42 -20.10
C ALA A 119 -8.00 -3.68 -20.07
N GLY A 120 -8.76 -2.84 -19.37
CA GLY A 120 -10.19 -3.01 -19.18
C GLY A 120 -10.51 -4.31 -18.44
N LYS A 121 -11.64 -4.94 -18.82
CA LYS A 121 -12.13 -6.19 -18.19
C LYS A 121 -11.49 -7.49 -18.77
N ASN A 122 -10.43 -7.37 -19.55
CA ASN A 122 -9.84 -8.50 -20.28
C ASN A 122 -8.72 -9.21 -19.51
N LYS A 123 -8.40 -8.72 -18.31
CA LYS A 123 -7.34 -9.24 -17.45
C LYS A 123 -7.89 -9.58 -16.08
N THR A 124 -7.30 -10.58 -15.43
CA THR A 124 -7.61 -10.88 -14.04
C THR A 124 -7.03 -9.81 -13.11
N PRO A 125 -7.52 -9.67 -11.88
CA PRO A 125 -6.91 -8.77 -10.89
C PRO A 125 -5.41 -9.06 -10.67
N GLU A 126 -5.03 -10.34 -10.65
CA GLU A 126 -3.65 -10.80 -10.50
C GLU A 126 -2.77 -10.35 -11.68
N ASP A 127 -3.26 -10.53 -12.92
CA ASP A 127 -2.56 -10.06 -14.12
C ASP A 127 -2.34 -8.54 -14.08
N ILE A 128 -3.35 -7.79 -13.64
CA ILE A 128 -3.27 -6.32 -13.53
C ILE A 128 -2.25 -5.94 -12.45
N ALA A 129 -2.26 -6.63 -11.31
CA ALA A 129 -1.31 -6.39 -10.23
C ALA A 129 0.14 -6.60 -10.69
N GLU A 130 0.42 -7.72 -11.39
CA GLU A 130 1.75 -8.01 -11.90
C GLU A 130 2.19 -7.03 -12.99
N LEU A 131 1.30 -6.66 -13.90
CA LEU A 131 1.61 -5.64 -14.90
C LEU A 131 1.89 -4.27 -14.26
N ALA A 132 1.14 -3.90 -13.21
CA ALA A 132 1.36 -2.67 -12.48
C ALA A 132 2.70 -2.68 -11.73
N PHE A 133 3.06 -3.79 -11.10
CA PHE A 133 4.36 -3.96 -10.46
C PHE A 133 5.51 -3.85 -11.47
N ARG A 134 5.45 -4.60 -12.59
CA ARG A 134 6.46 -4.51 -13.64
C ARG A 134 6.59 -3.12 -14.25
N PHE A 135 5.49 -2.39 -14.33
CA PHE A 135 5.50 -1.00 -14.75
C PHE A 135 6.29 -0.10 -13.77
N GLU A 136 6.14 -0.31 -12.45
CA GLU A 136 6.95 0.38 -11.44
C GLU A 136 8.44 0.06 -11.54
N GLU A 137 8.79 -1.21 -11.78
CA GLU A 137 10.19 -1.62 -11.97
C GLU A 137 10.84 -0.92 -13.17
N LEU A 138 10.10 -0.76 -14.29
CA LEU A 138 10.58 -0.03 -15.47
C LEU A 138 10.84 1.46 -15.18
N LEU A 139 10.18 2.01 -14.15
CA LEU A 139 10.40 3.37 -13.66
C LEU A 139 11.48 3.45 -12.57
N GLU A 140 12.25 2.38 -12.39
CA GLU A 140 13.29 2.25 -11.37
C GLU A 140 12.78 2.39 -9.92
N ASN A 141 11.47 2.25 -9.71
CA ASN A 141 10.87 2.25 -8.39
C ASN A 141 10.91 0.82 -7.80
N LYS A 142 11.94 0.55 -7.00
CA LYS A 142 12.16 -0.75 -6.37
C LYS A 142 11.37 -0.86 -5.07
N GLY A 143 10.12 -1.24 -5.17
CA GLY A 143 9.22 -1.51 -4.04
C GLY A 143 8.87 -2.99 -3.91
N GLY A 144 7.99 -3.30 -2.95
CA GLY A 144 7.34 -4.59 -2.83
C GLY A 144 6.11 -4.72 -3.74
N ARG A 145 5.54 -5.92 -3.77
CA ARG A 145 4.38 -6.25 -4.63
C ARG A 145 3.03 -6.21 -3.90
N GLN A 146 3.04 -6.11 -2.57
CA GLN A 146 1.81 -6.19 -1.79
C GLN A 146 0.77 -5.14 -2.16
N ASP A 147 1.22 -3.94 -2.53
CA ASP A 147 0.36 -2.79 -2.81
C ASP A 147 -0.52 -3.04 -4.03
N GLN A 148 0.10 -3.47 -5.11
CA GLN A 148 -0.58 -3.77 -6.37
C GLN A 148 -1.53 -4.96 -6.21
N TRP A 149 -1.06 -6.03 -5.55
CA TRP A 149 -1.87 -7.24 -5.31
C TRP A 149 -3.07 -6.97 -4.43
N ALA A 150 -2.89 -6.30 -3.30
CA ALA A 150 -3.98 -5.94 -2.40
C ALA A 150 -5.01 -5.05 -3.09
N SER A 151 -4.56 -3.97 -3.72
CA SER A 151 -5.43 -3.00 -4.38
C SER A 151 -6.19 -3.61 -5.58
N ALA A 152 -5.57 -4.55 -6.30
CA ALA A 152 -6.23 -5.22 -7.41
C ALA A 152 -7.30 -6.21 -6.94
N LYS A 153 -7.01 -7.01 -5.91
CA LYS A 153 -7.90 -8.08 -5.44
C LYS A 153 -9.01 -7.57 -4.51
N GLY A 154 -8.71 -6.59 -3.67
CA GLY A 154 -9.60 -6.19 -2.59
C GLY A 154 -9.62 -7.17 -1.41
N GLY A 155 -10.39 -6.85 -0.39
CA GLY A 155 -10.60 -7.71 0.77
C GLY A 155 -9.38 -7.92 1.65
N PHE A 156 -9.39 -9.02 2.39
CA PHE A 156 -8.27 -9.48 3.18
C PHE A 156 -7.36 -10.37 2.34
N ASN A 157 -6.06 -10.13 2.41
CA ASN A 157 -5.06 -10.90 1.68
C ASN A 157 -4.00 -11.47 2.62
N HIS A 158 -3.63 -12.72 2.36
CA HIS A 158 -2.45 -13.38 2.91
C HIS A 158 -1.60 -13.82 1.73
N LEU A 159 -0.51 -13.12 1.50
CA LEU A 159 0.34 -13.26 0.32
C LEU A 159 1.69 -13.82 0.70
N LEU A 160 2.15 -14.82 -0.07
CA LEU A 160 3.53 -15.32 -0.03
C LEU A 160 4.27 -14.82 -1.26
N PHE A 161 5.54 -14.46 -1.06
CA PHE A 161 6.44 -13.96 -2.09
C PHE A 161 7.66 -14.88 -2.15
N ILE A 162 7.84 -15.59 -3.24
CA ILE A 162 8.92 -16.57 -3.42
C ILE A 162 9.69 -16.21 -4.69
N GLY A 163 10.82 -15.54 -4.54
CA GLY A 163 11.55 -14.98 -5.68
C GLY A 163 10.66 -13.98 -6.42
N ASP A 164 10.36 -14.28 -7.69
CA ASP A 164 9.50 -13.48 -8.56
C ASP A 164 8.03 -13.96 -8.58
N GLU A 165 7.69 -14.94 -7.78
CA GLU A 165 6.32 -15.47 -7.73
C GLU A 165 5.56 -14.93 -6.52
N VAL A 166 4.26 -14.74 -6.70
CA VAL A 166 3.32 -14.38 -5.63
C VAL A 166 2.24 -15.43 -5.54
N GLU A 167 2.09 -16.00 -4.36
CA GLU A 167 1.00 -16.92 -4.04
C GLU A 167 0.01 -16.25 -3.10
N SER A 168 -1.26 -16.20 -3.52
CA SER A 168 -2.36 -15.76 -2.67
C SER A 168 -2.94 -16.95 -1.95
N LEU A 169 -2.68 -17.04 -0.65
CA LEU A 169 -3.23 -18.13 0.18
C LEU A 169 -4.73 -17.95 0.39
N PRO A 170 -5.49 -19.05 0.50
CA PRO A 170 -6.87 -19.00 0.98
C PRO A 170 -6.92 -18.37 2.38
N PHE A 171 -7.53 -17.20 2.48
CA PHE A 171 -7.52 -16.42 3.72
C PHE A 171 -8.86 -15.74 3.95
N GLU A 172 -9.60 -16.22 4.92
CA GLU A 172 -10.85 -15.61 5.37
C GLU A 172 -10.82 -15.44 6.89
N PRO A 173 -10.61 -14.23 7.39
CA PRO A 173 -10.68 -13.92 8.81
C PRO A 173 -12.08 -14.21 9.37
N MET A 174 -12.15 -14.69 10.61
CA MET A 174 -13.45 -14.86 11.27
C MET A 174 -14.19 -13.52 11.36
N ARG A 175 -15.51 -13.54 11.11
CA ARG A 175 -16.36 -12.35 11.17
C ARG A 175 -16.24 -11.60 12.51
N SER A 176 -16.11 -12.34 13.62
CA SER A 176 -15.88 -11.76 14.95
C SER A 176 -14.54 -11.02 15.04
N ALA A 177 -13.47 -11.56 14.43
CA ALA A 177 -12.17 -10.93 14.36
C ALA A 177 -12.21 -9.65 13.49
N LYS A 178 -12.86 -9.72 12.31
CA LYS A 178 -13.09 -8.54 11.44
C LYS A 178 -13.82 -7.43 12.19
N ASN A 179 -14.95 -7.76 12.83
CA ASN A 179 -15.75 -6.79 13.59
C ASN A 179 -14.95 -6.20 14.77
N TRP A 180 -14.17 -7.01 15.47
CA TRP A 180 -13.32 -6.53 16.56
C TRP A 180 -12.23 -5.61 16.05
N LEU A 181 -11.54 -5.99 14.97
CA LEU A 181 -10.51 -5.14 14.35
C LEU A 181 -11.09 -3.81 13.92
N HIS A 182 -12.21 -3.78 13.21
CA HIS A 182 -12.89 -2.55 12.79
C HIS A 182 -13.30 -1.66 13.97
N LYS A 183 -13.78 -2.28 15.06
CA LYS A 183 -14.18 -1.55 16.25
C LYS A 183 -13.00 -0.89 16.97
N HIS A 184 -11.82 -1.51 16.97
CA HIS A 184 -10.68 -1.11 17.81
C HIS A 184 -9.53 -0.48 17.04
N PHE A 185 -9.43 -0.71 15.73
CA PHE A 185 -8.34 -0.19 14.91
C PHE A 185 -8.69 1.17 14.32
N VAL A 186 -7.81 2.14 14.50
CA VAL A 186 -7.93 3.50 13.95
C VAL A 186 -6.73 3.84 13.10
N ILE A 187 -6.95 4.63 12.05
CA ILE A 187 -5.90 5.05 11.12
C ILE A 187 -5.77 6.57 11.19
N PHE A 188 -4.55 7.05 11.37
CA PHE A 188 -4.25 8.48 11.36
C PHE A 188 -3.17 8.81 10.35
N PHE A 189 -3.38 9.85 9.59
CA PHE A 189 -2.35 10.49 8.79
C PHE A 189 -1.66 11.55 9.63
N SER A 190 -0.35 11.40 9.82
CA SER A 190 0.43 12.28 10.70
C SER A 190 0.70 13.66 10.09
N GLY A 191 0.68 13.76 8.75
CA GLY A 191 1.11 14.96 8.04
C GLY A 191 2.63 15.17 8.04
N ILE A 192 3.39 14.22 8.62
CA ILE A 192 4.85 14.26 8.63
C ILE A 192 5.33 13.84 7.23
N GLU A 193 6.06 14.74 6.56
CA GLU A 193 6.77 14.41 5.34
C GLU A 193 7.98 13.52 5.69
N HIS A 194 8.18 12.48 4.91
CA HIS A 194 9.25 11.53 5.18
C HIS A 194 10.18 11.36 3.98
N ASN A 195 11.44 11.09 4.30
CA ASN A 195 12.44 10.68 3.32
C ASN A 195 12.54 9.16 3.25
N SER A 196 11.38 8.49 2.99
CA SER A 196 11.31 7.02 2.94
C SER A 196 12.32 6.42 1.95
N GLY A 197 12.63 7.13 0.89
CA GLY A 197 13.57 6.65 -0.12
C GLY A 197 15.00 6.49 0.42
N GLU A 198 15.45 7.35 1.33
CA GLU A 198 16.79 7.23 1.95
C GLU A 198 16.80 6.11 2.99
N LEU A 199 15.81 6.05 3.87
CA LEU A 199 15.68 4.96 4.85
C LEU A 199 15.60 3.59 4.18
N HIS A 200 14.84 3.51 3.08
CA HIS A 200 14.74 2.29 2.28
C HIS A 200 16.09 1.88 1.69
N LYS A 201 16.81 2.82 1.09
CA LYS A 201 18.13 2.56 0.50
C LYS A 201 19.15 2.11 1.56
N ASP A 202 19.14 2.74 2.73
CA ASP A 202 20.03 2.38 3.84
C ASP A 202 19.80 0.94 4.31
N ILE A 203 18.55 0.58 4.59
CA ILE A 203 18.20 -0.77 5.04
C ILE A 203 18.61 -1.83 4.02
N TRP A 204 18.30 -1.63 2.74
CA TRP A 204 18.67 -2.60 1.70
C TRP A 204 20.18 -2.63 1.41
N HIS A 205 20.88 -1.52 1.64
CA HIS A 205 22.34 -1.50 1.58
C HIS A 205 22.95 -2.33 2.72
N ARG A 206 22.49 -2.12 3.96
CA ARG A 206 22.91 -2.89 5.14
C ARG A 206 22.59 -4.38 4.99
N TYR A 207 21.40 -4.72 4.51
CA TYR A 207 21.01 -6.10 4.20
C TYR A 207 22.01 -6.79 3.26
N LYS A 208 22.33 -6.15 2.13
CA LYS A 208 23.27 -6.68 1.13
C LYS A 208 24.69 -6.84 1.67
N ASN A 209 25.05 -6.08 2.69
CA ASN A 209 26.33 -6.18 3.37
C ASN A 209 26.34 -7.20 4.53
N GLY A 210 25.25 -7.95 4.70
CA GLY A 210 25.16 -9.02 5.70
C GLY A 210 24.90 -8.52 7.12
N ASP A 211 24.23 -7.38 7.29
CA ASP A 211 23.86 -6.86 8.61
C ASP A 211 22.84 -7.79 9.27
N GLU A 212 23.25 -8.42 10.37
CA GLU A 212 22.45 -9.42 11.08
C GLU A 212 21.22 -8.81 11.76
N GLU A 213 21.27 -7.56 12.25
CA GLU A 213 20.12 -6.90 12.85
C GLU A 213 19.02 -6.62 11.83
N VAL A 214 19.39 -6.18 10.63
CA VAL A 214 18.43 -5.98 9.53
C VAL A 214 17.80 -7.31 9.12
N LEU A 215 18.60 -8.37 9.01
CA LEU A 215 18.09 -9.68 8.64
C LEU A 215 17.13 -10.25 9.69
N GLU A 216 17.50 -10.19 10.96
CA GLU A 216 16.65 -10.66 12.05
C GLU A 216 15.38 -9.81 12.17
N GLY A 217 15.47 -8.49 11.96
CA GLY A 217 14.31 -7.60 11.87
C GLY A 217 13.32 -8.02 10.79
N LEU A 218 13.80 -8.34 9.58
CA LEU A 218 12.97 -8.85 8.48
C LEU A 218 12.35 -10.22 8.83
N HIS A 219 13.10 -11.13 9.45
CA HIS A 219 12.57 -12.42 9.91
C HIS A 219 11.47 -12.25 10.96
N CYS A 220 11.66 -11.30 11.88
CA CYS A 220 10.65 -10.94 12.88
C CYS A 220 9.36 -10.45 12.22
N ILE A 221 9.46 -9.54 11.25
CA ILE A 221 8.32 -8.99 10.50
C ILE A 221 7.61 -10.09 9.70
N ARG A 222 8.35 -10.96 9.02
CA ARG A 222 7.79 -12.11 8.30
C ARG A 222 7.02 -13.06 9.23
N LYS A 223 7.61 -13.42 10.37
CA LYS A 223 6.95 -14.26 11.39
C LYS A 223 5.66 -13.60 11.90
N ALA A 224 5.68 -12.29 12.08
CA ALA A 224 4.51 -11.53 12.52
C ALA A 224 3.33 -11.65 11.53
N ALA A 225 3.58 -11.72 10.22
CA ALA A 225 2.51 -11.93 9.23
C ALA A 225 1.77 -13.26 9.48
N ARG A 226 2.49 -14.34 9.76
CA ARG A 226 1.89 -15.64 10.08
C ARG A 226 1.10 -15.61 11.38
N ILE A 227 1.61 -14.92 12.39
CA ILE A 227 0.90 -14.72 13.68
C ILE A 227 -0.39 -13.94 13.43
N MET A 228 -0.34 -12.88 12.60
CA MET A 228 -1.51 -12.08 12.21
C MET A 228 -2.57 -12.93 11.51
N ALA A 229 -2.16 -13.70 10.50
CA ALA A 229 -3.08 -14.56 9.75
C ALA A 229 -3.79 -15.56 10.68
N ASN A 230 -3.05 -16.26 11.51
CA ASN A 230 -3.60 -17.21 12.48
C ASN A 230 -4.52 -16.52 13.50
N GLY A 231 -4.13 -15.34 14.00
CA GLY A 231 -4.92 -14.56 14.95
C GLY A 231 -6.28 -14.16 14.37
N LEU A 232 -6.31 -13.72 13.12
CA LEU A 232 -7.55 -13.32 12.43
C LEU A 232 -8.43 -14.51 12.03
N GLN A 233 -7.83 -15.62 11.59
CA GLN A 233 -8.58 -16.82 11.21
C GLN A 233 -9.17 -17.56 12.40
N GLN A 234 -8.56 -17.47 13.58
CA GLN A 234 -8.97 -18.19 14.78
C GLN A 234 -9.67 -17.30 15.83
N ASP A 235 -9.91 -16.02 15.53
CA ASP A 235 -10.41 -14.97 16.46
C ASP A 235 -9.56 -14.88 17.76
N ARG A 236 -8.24 -15.04 17.63
CA ARG A 236 -7.28 -14.90 18.73
C ARG A 236 -6.72 -13.49 18.74
N ARG A 237 -7.40 -12.61 19.44
CA ARG A 237 -7.10 -11.17 19.50
C ARG A 237 -5.74 -10.86 20.08
N GLU A 238 -5.30 -11.65 21.05
CA GLU A 238 -3.95 -11.56 21.63
C GLU A 238 -2.85 -11.78 20.59
N MET A 239 -3.06 -12.68 19.62
CA MET A 239 -2.12 -12.91 18.53
C MET A 239 -2.06 -11.71 17.58
N VAL A 240 -3.19 -11.05 17.31
CA VAL A 240 -3.22 -9.82 16.50
C VAL A 240 -2.42 -8.69 17.18
N VAL A 241 -2.60 -8.52 18.50
CA VAL A 241 -1.83 -7.55 19.30
C VAL A 241 -0.33 -7.89 19.27
N GLU A 242 0.01 -9.16 19.50
CA GLU A 242 1.39 -9.66 19.48
C GLU A 242 2.03 -9.42 18.12
N SER A 243 1.33 -9.76 17.04
CA SER A 243 1.83 -9.55 15.67
C SER A 243 2.20 -8.09 15.39
N LEU A 244 1.34 -7.14 15.76
CA LEU A 244 1.64 -5.71 15.57
C LEU A 244 2.87 -5.28 16.37
N ARG A 245 3.05 -5.81 17.60
CA ARG A 245 4.23 -5.55 18.43
C ARG A 245 5.49 -6.14 17.83
N GLU A 246 5.40 -7.36 17.29
CA GLU A 246 6.53 -8.02 16.62
C GLU A 246 6.93 -7.26 15.36
N VAL A 247 5.96 -6.72 14.57
CA VAL A 247 6.27 -5.84 13.45
C VAL A 247 7.04 -4.61 13.92
N CYS A 248 6.59 -3.92 14.98
CA CYS A 248 7.30 -2.76 15.50
C CYS A 248 8.71 -3.13 15.95
N ARG A 249 8.86 -4.24 16.68
CA ARG A 249 10.19 -4.74 17.12
C ARG A 249 11.11 -4.99 15.94
N GLY A 250 10.63 -5.68 14.89
CA GLY A 250 11.42 -5.95 13.70
C GLY A 250 11.82 -4.68 12.96
N VAL A 251 10.93 -3.69 12.88
CA VAL A 251 11.24 -2.39 12.27
C VAL A 251 12.29 -1.64 13.08
N ASP A 252 12.18 -1.63 14.42
CA ASP A 252 13.17 -0.98 15.31
C ASP A 252 14.56 -1.63 15.22
N MET A 253 14.63 -2.96 15.01
CA MET A 253 15.89 -3.67 14.76
C MET A 253 16.50 -3.23 13.42
N MET A 254 15.69 -3.05 12.38
CA MET A 254 16.21 -2.60 11.08
C MET A 254 16.67 -1.14 11.12
N ASN A 255 15.82 -0.24 11.63
CA ASN A 255 16.16 1.17 11.78
C ASN A 255 15.10 1.89 12.66
N PRO A 256 15.41 2.27 13.90
CA PRO A 256 14.48 2.94 14.81
C PRO A 256 14.03 4.33 14.32
N GLN A 257 14.76 4.99 13.42
CA GLN A 257 14.37 6.28 12.85
C GLN A 257 13.04 6.22 12.09
N ILE A 258 12.62 5.02 11.68
CA ILE A 258 11.30 4.80 11.05
C ILE A 258 10.17 5.15 12.01
N HIS A 259 10.33 4.88 13.30
CA HIS A 259 9.31 5.08 14.33
C HIS A 259 9.46 6.39 15.10
N GLU A 260 10.67 6.95 15.19
CA GLU A 260 10.97 8.18 15.96
C GLU A 260 9.97 9.33 15.74
N PRO A 261 9.53 9.65 14.50
CA PRO A 261 8.61 10.76 14.27
C PRO A 261 7.23 10.59 14.94
N PHE A 262 6.84 9.36 15.21
CA PHE A 262 5.51 9.03 15.74
C PHE A 262 5.51 8.90 17.28
N LEU A 263 6.64 8.54 17.87
CA LEU A 263 6.75 8.23 19.31
C LEU A 263 6.25 9.35 20.23
N PRO A 264 6.50 10.66 19.96
CA PRO A 264 6.00 11.73 20.84
C PRO A 264 4.47 11.74 21.00
N VAL A 265 3.73 11.19 20.03
CA VAL A 265 2.26 11.11 20.06
C VAL A 265 1.81 9.74 20.57
N ILE A 266 2.47 8.68 20.16
CA ILE A 266 2.00 7.30 20.40
C ILE A 266 2.47 6.77 21.74
N GLN A 267 3.69 7.07 22.17
CA GLN A 267 4.26 6.52 23.42
C GLN A 267 3.40 6.81 24.66
N PRO A 268 2.88 8.05 24.90
CA PRO A 268 2.01 8.31 26.03
C PRO A 268 0.70 7.49 26.02
N LEU A 269 0.21 7.12 24.84
CA LEU A 269 -0.99 6.29 24.69
C LEU A 269 -0.71 4.81 24.98
N LEU A 270 0.49 4.34 24.68
CA LEU A 270 0.96 3.00 25.04
C LEU A 270 1.18 2.90 26.55
N ASP A 271 1.89 3.86 27.15
CA ASP A 271 2.19 3.90 28.59
C ASP A 271 0.91 3.93 29.43
N SER A 272 -0.09 4.69 28.98
CA SER A 272 -1.41 4.75 29.63
C SER A 272 -2.31 3.55 29.30
N LYS A 273 -1.82 2.56 28.52
CA LYS A 273 -2.56 1.36 28.08
C LYS A 273 -3.85 1.65 27.31
N LYS A 274 -3.99 2.85 26.74
CA LYS A 274 -5.12 3.22 25.88
C LYS A 274 -4.98 2.62 24.48
N VAL A 275 -3.74 2.41 24.03
CA VAL A 275 -3.38 1.70 22.80
C VAL A 275 -2.67 0.40 23.21
N MET A 276 -3.09 -0.72 22.62
CA MET A 276 -2.52 -2.05 22.88
C MET A 276 -1.29 -2.33 22.01
N ALA A 277 -1.37 -1.89 20.75
CA ALA A 277 -0.32 -2.01 19.75
C ALA A 277 -0.55 -1.00 18.62
N TRP A 278 0.47 -0.76 17.82
CA TRP A 278 0.41 0.16 16.69
C TRP A 278 1.34 -0.30 15.58
N LYS A 279 1.26 0.35 14.42
CA LYS A 279 2.15 0.13 13.29
C LYS A 279 2.23 1.38 12.43
N ALA A 280 3.42 1.75 11.99
CA ALA A 280 3.60 2.65 10.87
C ALA A 280 3.13 1.95 9.58
N LEU A 281 2.27 2.59 8.80
CA LEU A 281 1.73 2.02 7.57
C LEU A 281 2.63 2.37 6.36
N GLY A 282 2.90 1.41 5.51
CA GLY A 282 3.87 1.54 4.42
C GLY A 282 5.33 1.49 4.91
N ALA A 283 6.20 2.27 4.28
CA ALA A 283 7.63 2.28 4.59
C ALA A 283 7.98 2.92 5.96
N GLY A 284 7.06 3.66 6.56
CA GLY A 284 7.29 4.38 7.83
C GLY A 284 8.11 5.67 7.66
N GLY A 285 8.57 6.25 8.77
CA GLY A 285 9.27 7.53 8.79
C GLY A 285 8.36 8.74 8.60
N GLY A 286 7.11 8.55 8.28
CA GLY A 286 6.05 9.52 8.03
C GLY A 286 4.79 8.84 7.49
N GLY A 287 3.85 9.62 6.97
CA GLY A 287 2.59 9.09 6.44
C GLY A 287 1.59 8.72 7.52
N SER A 288 0.99 7.52 7.44
CA SER A 288 -0.07 7.09 8.36
C SER A 288 0.42 6.05 9.36
N VAL A 289 -0.32 5.99 10.48
CA VAL A 289 -0.18 4.95 11.49
C VAL A 289 -1.52 4.27 11.74
N GLY A 290 -1.47 2.99 12.01
CA GLY A 290 -2.60 2.21 12.52
C GLY A 290 -2.42 1.94 14.01
N LEU A 291 -3.44 2.23 14.81
CA LEU A 291 -3.40 2.00 16.26
C LEU A 291 -4.54 1.10 16.68
N LEU A 292 -4.22 0.09 17.45
CA LEU A 292 -5.19 -0.82 18.04
C LEU A 292 -5.53 -0.35 19.46
N CYS A 293 -6.68 0.28 19.59
CA CYS A 293 -7.15 0.83 20.85
C CYS A 293 -7.62 -0.27 21.81
N SER A 294 -7.35 -0.10 23.09
CA SER A 294 -7.96 -0.94 24.12
C SER A 294 -9.46 -0.68 24.23
N ALA A 295 -10.19 -1.61 24.88
CA ALA A 295 -11.64 -1.50 25.03
C ALA A 295 -12.02 -0.15 25.67
N ASN A 296 -13.07 0.48 25.12
CA ASN A 296 -13.64 1.76 25.58
C ASN A 296 -12.70 2.98 25.49
N ASN A 297 -11.53 2.88 24.85
CA ASN A 297 -10.59 4.00 24.74
C ASN A 297 -10.50 4.59 23.32
N LYS A 298 -11.20 4.03 22.32
CA LYS A 298 -11.11 4.50 20.92
C LYS A 298 -11.39 6.00 20.80
N GLU A 299 -12.47 6.49 21.36
CA GLU A 299 -12.85 7.90 21.27
C GLU A 299 -11.83 8.81 21.96
N THR A 300 -11.34 8.42 23.15
CA THR A 300 -10.29 9.15 23.88
C THR A 300 -8.99 9.20 23.06
N VAL A 301 -8.59 8.09 22.44
CA VAL A 301 -7.40 8.02 21.56
C VAL A 301 -7.59 8.92 20.35
N VAL A 302 -8.75 8.81 19.68
CA VAL A 302 -9.06 9.64 18.51
C VAL A 302 -8.98 11.12 18.84
N GLN A 303 -9.57 11.54 19.94
CA GLN A 303 -9.54 12.94 20.36
C GLN A 303 -8.10 13.41 20.68
N ALA A 304 -7.37 12.64 21.48
CA ALA A 304 -5.99 12.97 21.88
C ALA A 304 -5.04 13.14 20.67
N ILE A 305 -5.21 12.30 19.65
CA ILE A 305 -4.36 12.36 18.43
C ILE A 305 -4.79 13.53 17.53
N LYS A 306 -6.09 13.80 17.40
CA LYS A 306 -6.57 14.98 16.65
C LYS A 306 -6.05 16.28 17.25
N GLU A 307 -5.95 16.39 18.57
CA GLU A 307 -5.35 17.54 19.28
C GLU A 307 -3.86 17.75 18.97
N LYS A 308 -3.18 16.70 18.50
CA LYS A 308 -1.80 16.78 17.98
C LYS A 308 -1.74 17.17 16.49
N GLY A 309 -2.88 17.46 15.86
CA GLY A 309 -2.98 17.90 14.47
C GLY A 309 -3.02 16.76 13.44
N TRP A 310 -3.02 15.49 13.88
CA TRP A 310 -3.13 14.38 12.95
C TRP A 310 -4.56 14.19 12.44
N LYS A 311 -4.69 13.74 11.20
CA LYS A 311 -5.97 13.55 10.54
C LYS A 311 -6.45 12.10 10.67
N ASN A 312 -7.62 11.90 11.29
CA ASN A 312 -8.26 10.58 11.31
C ASN A 312 -8.72 10.22 9.89
N ILE A 313 -8.38 9.02 9.45
CA ILE A 313 -8.88 8.41 8.21
C ILE A 313 -9.97 7.43 8.62
N GLU A 314 -11.21 7.84 8.44
CA GLU A 314 -12.37 6.97 8.63
C GLU A 314 -12.42 5.95 7.50
N TRP A 315 -12.70 4.69 7.84
CA TRP A 315 -12.61 3.59 6.90
C TRP A 315 -13.63 2.48 7.17
N GLU A 316 -13.99 1.81 6.10
CA GLU A 316 -14.71 0.53 6.10
C GLU A 316 -13.93 -0.46 5.23
N TYR A 317 -14.17 -1.75 5.39
CA TYR A 317 -13.57 -2.76 4.50
C TYR A 317 -14.06 -2.59 3.07
N ASP A 318 -13.16 -2.80 2.12
CA ASP A 318 -13.50 -2.95 0.71
C ASP A 318 -13.17 -4.39 0.27
N ASP A 319 -14.17 -5.14 -0.14
CA ASP A 319 -14.00 -6.52 -0.58
C ASP A 319 -14.00 -6.66 -2.12
N LEU A 320 -14.09 -5.55 -2.87
CA LEU A 320 -14.32 -5.57 -4.31
C LEU A 320 -13.05 -5.46 -5.16
N GLY A 321 -12.00 -4.82 -4.64
CA GLY A 321 -10.79 -4.54 -5.43
C GLY A 321 -11.06 -3.57 -6.58
N ILE A 322 -10.49 -3.87 -7.76
CA ILE A 322 -10.63 -3.03 -8.95
C ILE A 322 -12.08 -3.00 -9.44
N ILE A 323 -12.63 -1.81 -9.59
CA ILE A 323 -13.94 -1.58 -10.20
C ILE A 323 -13.75 -0.79 -11.48
N VAL A 324 -14.12 -1.39 -12.64
CA VAL A 324 -14.04 -0.77 -13.97
C VAL A 324 -15.43 -0.45 -14.49
N GLU A 325 -15.69 0.83 -14.71
CA GLU A 325 -16.93 1.34 -15.30
C GLU A 325 -16.65 1.96 -16.68
N LYS A 326 -17.34 1.50 -17.73
CA LYS A 326 -17.27 2.08 -19.06
C LYS A 326 -18.53 2.92 -19.28
N LYS A 327 -18.36 4.22 -19.55
CA LYS A 327 -19.44 5.09 -20.00
C LYS A 327 -19.27 5.33 -21.49
N LYS A 328 -20.35 5.07 -22.24
CA LYS A 328 -20.42 5.37 -23.69
C LYS A 328 -20.61 6.86 -23.91
#